data_b3b422bd4be4d2b51b26a3f2e60e6b55
#
_entry.id   b3b422bd4be4d2b51b26a3f2e60e6b55
#
_cell.length_a   1.000
_cell.length_b   1.000
_cell.length_c   1.000
_cell.angle_alpha   90.00
_cell.angle_beta   90.00
_cell.angle_gamma   90.00
#
_symmetry.space_group_name_H-M   'P 1'
#
loop_
_entity.id
_entity.type
_entity.pdbx_description
1 polymer ?
#
loop_
_entity_poly.entity_id
_entity_poly.type
_entity_poly.pdbx_seq_one_letter_code
_entity_poly.pdbx_strand_id
1 'polypeptide(L)'
;MDHQQRHPAYRGPWATVRKQILLRDAHTCQIRGPRCTTQANTVDHIIPVNSGGAWWDPDNLRATCRNCNLDRIDRKKTEAWRNSHTRITLIIGPPGTDKTSDLNAQPGDLIIDYDTINAALGVEAHPDLHGPALKARGAILGELKAGRVKSRRAFIISSNPQAESMFPYHTVKVVDPGVDQALRNIQGGGNSADAGMSEGRQARLVREWYRVRHGGTGTAQTNSRSW
;
A
#
# COMPACT_ATOMS: atom_id res chain seq x y z
N MET A 1 17.71 -27.91 0.53
CA MET A 1 17.03 -26.67 0.09
C MET A 1 16.87 -26.75 -1.40
N ASP A 2 15.66 -26.94 -1.80
CA ASP A 2 15.24 -27.35 -3.12
C ASP A 2 15.54 -26.25 -4.14
N HIS A 3 16.35 -26.56 -5.15
CA HIS A 3 16.56 -25.71 -6.31
C HIS A 3 15.27 -25.69 -7.12
N GLN A 4 14.36 -24.78 -6.75
CA GLN A 4 13.11 -24.53 -7.47
C GLN A 4 13.36 -24.58 -8.96
N GLN A 5 12.64 -25.48 -9.61
CA GLN A 5 12.64 -25.74 -11.04
C GLN A 5 12.49 -24.40 -11.79
N ARG A 6 13.60 -23.89 -12.30
CA ARG A 6 13.55 -22.72 -13.20
C ARG A 6 12.69 -23.11 -14.40
N HIS A 7 11.78 -22.21 -14.76
CA HIS A 7 10.90 -22.39 -15.92
C HIS A 7 11.73 -22.88 -17.14
N PRO A 8 11.26 -23.87 -17.92
CA PRO A 8 12.00 -24.47 -19.03
C PRO A 8 12.63 -23.46 -20.00
N ALA A 9 12.00 -22.29 -20.21
CA ALA A 9 12.54 -21.24 -21.07
C ALA A 9 13.85 -20.62 -20.57
N TYR A 10 14.23 -20.80 -19.31
CA TYR A 10 15.56 -20.43 -18.81
C TYR A 10 16.62 -21.51 -19.06
N ARG A 11 16.22 -22.61 -19.71
CA ARG A 11 17.11 -23.67 -20.23
C ARG A 11 17.36 -23.38 -21.71
N GLY A 12 18.52 -23.71 -22.23
CA GLY A 12 18.85 -23.50 -23.66
C GLY A 12 19.44 -22.10 -23.95
N PRO A 13 18.90 -21.33 -24.89
CA PRO A 13 19.55 -20.10 -25.37
C PRO A 13 19.64 -18.96 -24.36
N TRP A 14 18.94 -19.04 -23.22
CA TRP A 14 18.85 -17.97 -22.24
C TRP A 14 20.23 -17.46 -21.77
N ALA A 15 21.17 -18.35 -21.50
CA ALA A 15 22.50 -17.93 -21.03
C ALA A 15 23.25 -17.08 -22.07
N THR A 16 23.12 -17.47 -23.34
CA THR A 16 23.74 -16.73 -24.47
C THR A 16 23.03 -15.41 -24.68
N VAL A 17 21.72 -15.40 -24.77
CA VAL A 17 20.91 -14.17 -24.94
C VAL A 17 21.17 -13.21 -23.80
N ARG A 18 21.15 -13.68 -22.55
CA ARG A 18 21.45 -12.86 -21.37
C ARG A 18 22.81 -12.18 -21.47
N LYS A 19 23.85 -12.94 -21.90
CA LYS A 19 25.20 -12.40 -22.07
C LYS A 19 25.23 -11.31 -23.16
N GLN A 20 24.55 -11.53 -24.27
CA GLN A 20 24.45 -10.56 -25.37
C GLN A 20 23.77 -9.26 -24.93
N ILE A 21 22.64 -9.36 -24.20
CA ILE A 21 21.94 -8.16 -23.72
C ILE A 21 22.76 -7.39 -22.71
N LEU A 22 23.45 -8.05 -21.77
CA LEU A 22 24.33 -7.38 -20.82
C LEU A 22 25.48 -6.66 -21.53
N LEU A 23 26.06 -7.25 -22.55
CA LEU A 23 27.12 -6.63 -23.36
C LEU A 23 26.58 -5.47 -24.22
N ARG A 24 25.44 -5.67 -24.91
CA ARG A 24 24.78 -4.60 -25.71
C ARG A 24 24.54 -3.35 -24.88
N ASP A 25 24.06 -3.52 -23.67
CA ASP A 25 23.72 -2.44 -22.76
C ASP A 25 24.89 -2.01 -21.87
N ALA A 26 26.12 -2.43 -22.20
CA ALA A 26 27.36 -2.09 -21.49
C ALA A 26 27.28 -2.33 -19.97
N HIS A 27 26.63 -3.42 -19.57
CA HIS A 27 26.35 -3.73 -18.16
C HIS A 27 25.72 -2.56 -17.37
N THR A 28 25.00 -1.67 -18.06
CA THR A 28 24.33 -0.52 -17.45
C THR A 28 22.84 -0.75 -17.33
N CYS A 29 22.28 -0.48 -16.14
CA CYS A 29 20.83 -0.64 -15.88
C CYS A 29 20.00 0.33 -16.73
N GLN A 30 19.14 -0.19 -17.57
CA GLN A 30 18.30 0.58 -18.48
C GLN A 30 17.00 1.11 -17.82
N ILE A 31 16.67 0.68 -16.58
CA ILE A 31 15.48 1.16 -15.86
C ILE A 31 15.76 2.45 -15.11
N ARG A 32 16.91 2.53 -14.41
CA ARG A 32 17.35 3.70 -13.63
C ARG A 32 16.32 4.23 -12.63
N GLY A 33 15.67 3.31 -11.90
CA GLY A 33 14.72 3.65 -10.83
C GLY A 33 15.39 4.26 -9.59
N PRO A 34 14.60 4.67 -8.58
CA PRO A 34 15.12 5.38 -7.39
C PRO A 34 16.18 4.61 -6.58
N ARG A 35 16.13 3.26 -6.58
CA ARG A 35 17.11 2.39 -5.90
C ARG A 35 18.14 1.78 -6.85
N CYS A 36 18.36 2.41 -8.02
CA CYS A 36 19.23 1.89 -9.03
C CYS A 36 20.70 1.89 -8.60
N THR A 37 21.36 0.73 -8.74
CA THR A 37 22.81 0.59 -8.50
C THR A 37 23.65 0.91 -9.75
N THR A 38 23.05 1.37 -10.81
CA THR A 38 23.65 1.67 -12.13
C THR A 38 24.17 0.42 -12.84
N GLN A 39 24.94 -0.44 -12.18
CA GLN A 39 25.50 -1.66 -12.75
C GLN A 39 24.42 -2.74 -12.91
N ALA A 40 24.23 -3.21 -14.15
CA ALA A 40 23.31 -4.30 -14.47
C ALA A 40 23.98 -5.66 -14.29
N ASN A 41 23.28 -6.54 -13.59
CA ASN A 41 23.69 -7.94 -13.36
C ASN A 41 22.58 -8.96 -13.71
N THR A 42 21.45 -8.50 -14.21
CA THR A 42 20.29 -9.31 -14.62
C THR A 42 19.71 -8.74 -15.92
N VAL A 43 18.81 -9.50 -16.53
CA VAL A 43 18.06 -9.10 -17.74
C VAL A 43 16.57 -9.23 -17.44
N ASP A 44 15.81 -8.24 -17.89
CA ASP A 44 14.37 -8.12 -17.70
C ASP A 44 13.66 -8.04 -19.05
N HIS A 45 12.44 -8.58 -19.13
CA HIS A 45 11.57 -8.44 -20.30
C HIS A 45 10.84 -7.10 -20.28
N ILE A 46 10.94 -6.31 -21.34
CA ILE A 46 10.22 -5.03 -21.47
C ILE A 46 8.72 -5.26 -21.42
N ILE A 47 8.22 -6.16 -22.25
CA ILE A 47 6.86 -6.71 -22.19
C ILE A 47 6.97 -8.08 -21.51
N PRO A 48 6.29 -8.31 -20.38
CA PRO A 48 6.33 -9.60 -19.72
C PRO A 48 5.83 -10.72 -20.61
N VAL A 49 6.42 -11.90 -20.47
CA VAL A 49 6.04 -13.07 -21.26
C VAL A 49 4.58 -13.48 -21.06
N ASN A 50 4.08 -13.41 -19.83
CA ASN A 50 2.66 -13.65 -19.52
C ASN A 50 1.72 -12.57 -20.04
N SER A 51 2.25 -11.49 -20.63
CA SER A 51 1.51 -10.41 -21.31
C SER A 51 1.79 -10.42 -22.83
N GLY A 52 2.28 -11.53 -23.37
CA GLY A 52 2.55 -11.71 -24.80
C GLY A 52 3.94 -11.27 -25.26
N GLY A 53 4.85 -10.92 -24.34
CA GLY A 53 6.23 -10.57 -24.68
C GLY A 53 7.04 -11.79 -25.11
N ALA A 54 7.89 -11.62 -26.12
CA ALA A 54 8.77 -12.69 -26.62
C ALA A 54 9.86 -13.02 -25.59
N TRP A 55 10.15 -14.33 -25.42
CA TRP A 55 11.08 -14.84 -24.41
C TRP A 55 12.55 -14.46 -24.69
N TRP A 56 12.96 -14.51 -25.94
CA TRP A 56 14.38 -14.40 -26.31
C TRP A 56 14.65 -13.30 -27.34
N ASP A 57 13.63 -12.53 -27.69
CA ASP A 57 13.77 -11.39 -28.57
C ASP A 57 14.62 -10.31 -27.90
N PRO A 58 15.79 -9.95 -28.46
CA PRO A 58 16.66 -8.92 -27.91
C PRO A 58 15.93 -7.57 -27.74
N ASP A 59 14.98 -7.23 -28.61
CA ASP A 59 14.22 -5.98 -28.54
C ASP A 59 13.21 -5.95 -27.41
N ASN A 60 12.81 -7.15 -26.92
CA ASN A 60 11.99 -7.29 -25.73
C ASN A 60 12.80 -7.43 -24.44
N LEU A 61 14.11 -7.35 -24.49
CA LEU A 61 15.01 -7.57 -23.37
C LEU A 61 15.86 -6.35 -23.08
N ARG A 62 16.18 -6.11 -21.82
CA ARG A 62 17.06 -5.04 -21.37
C ARG A 62 17.89 -5.45 -20.16
N ALA A 63 19.11 -4.91 -20.06
CA ALA A 63 19.96 -5.06 -18.90
C ALA A 63 19.39 -4.27 -17.71
N THR A 64 19.40 -4.85 -16.52
CA THR A 64 18.87 -4.19 -15.32
C THR A 64 19.63 -4.61 -14.07
N CYS A 65 19.72 -3.73 -13.07
CA CYS A 65 20.22 -4.11 -11.77
C CYS A 65 19.13 -4.87 -10.99
N ARG A 66 19.56 -5.67 -9.99
CA ARG A 66 18.65 -6.47 -9.17
C ARG A 66 17.56 -5.63 -8.51
N ASN A 67 17.91 -4.44 -7.98
CA ASN A 67 16.96 -3.56 -7.30
C ASN A 67 15.86 -3.08 -8.25
N CYS A 68 16.23 -2.55 -9.41
CA CYS A 68 15.26 -2.10 -10.41
C CYS A 68 14.39 -3.24 -10.95
N ASN A 69 14.96 -4.44 -11.12
CA ASN A 69 14.20 -5.60 -11.54
C ASN A 69 13.16 -6.04 -10.50
N LEU A 70 13.54 -6.07 -9.22
CA LEU A 70 12.63 -6.37 -8.12
C LEU A 70 11.56 -5.29 -7.98
N ASP A 71 11.93 -4.01 -8.00
CA ASP A 71 10.98 -2.89 -7.91
C ASP A 71 9.94 -2.93 -9.03
N ARG A 72 10.33 -3.35 -10.23
CA ARG A 72 9.40 -3.51 -11.35
C ARG A 72 8.42 -4.67 -11.14
N ILE A 73 8.91 -5.79 -10.62
CA ILE A 73 8.07 -6.94 -10.28
C ILE A 73 7.08 -6.54 -9.18
N ASP A 74 7.56 -5.83 -8.17
CA ASP A 74 6.74 -5.37 -7.06
C ASP A 74 5.70 -4.34 -7.51
N ARG A 75 6.06 -3.38 -8.38
CA ARG A 75 5.07 -2.43 -8.95
C ARG A 75 3.96 -3.12 -9.72
N LYS A 76 4.28 -4.10 -10.58
CA LYS A 76 3.25 -4.83 -11.33
C LYS A 76 2.34 -5.65 -10.42
N LYS A 77 2.90 -6.27 -9.38
CA LYS A 77 2.11 -6.96 -8.35
C LYS A 77 1.30 -5.98 -7.50
N THR A 78 1.87 -4.81 -7.19
CA THR A 78 1.24 -3.79 -6.35
C THR A 78 0.18 -2.96 -7.08
N GLU A 79 0.11 -3.00 -8.41
CA GLU A 79 -0.88 -2.23 -9.19
C GLU A 79 -1.97 -3.09 -9.83
N ALA A 80 -1.94 -4.41 -9.64
CA ALA A 80 -2.97 -5.32 -10.16
C ALA A 80 -4.39 -4.95 -9.67
N TRP A 81 -4.50 -4.30 -8.49
CA TRP A 81 -5.75 -3.79 -7.96
C TRP A 81 -6.43 -2.75 -8.87
N ARG A 82 -5.67 -1.99 -9.67
CA ARG A 82 -6.23 -0.95 -10.57
C ARG A 82 -7.18 -1.55 -11.62
N ASN A 83 -6.87 -2.77 -12.05
CA ASN A 83 -7.66 -3.52 -13.04
C ASN A 83 -8.55 -4.59 -12.40
N SER A 84 -8.64 -4.63 -11.06
CA SER A 84 -9.51 -5.56 -10.36
C SER A 84 -10.97 -5.09 -10.42
N HIS A 85 -11.91 -6.04 -10.21
CA HIS A 85 -13.32 -5.70 -10.05
C HIS A 85 -13.64 -4.98 -8.74
N THR A 86 -12.70 -5.02 -7.77
CA THR A 86 -12.89 -4.43 -6.45
C THR A 86 -12.68 -2.92 -6.52
N ARG A 87 -13.70 -2.15 -6.22
CA ARG A 87 -13.58 -0.69 -6.04
C ARG A 87 -13.13 -0.39 -4.63
N ILE A 88 -11.98 0.27 -4.51
CA ILE A 88 -11.31 0.55 -3.23
C ILE A 88 -11.54 2.01 -2.88
N THR A 89 -12.13 2.25 -1.71
CA THR A 89 -12.23 3.58 -1.11
C THR A 89 -11.30 3.66 0.08
N LEU A 90 -10.39 4.62 0.06
CA LEU A 90 -9.52 4.94 1.18
C LEU A 90 -10.16 6.05 2.01
N ILE A 91 -10.36 5.80 3.31
CA ILE A 91 -10.95 6.75 4.25
C ILE A 91 -9.86 7.18 5.22
N ILE A 92 -9.59 8.48 5.25
CA ILE A 92 -8.53 9.07 6.05
C ILE A 92 -9.14 10.10 7.00
N GLY A 93 -8.72 10.08 8.24
CA GLY A 93 -9.12 11.09 9.22
C GLY A 93 -8.22 11.04 10.46
N PRO A 94 -8.15 12.11 11.25
CA PRO A 94 -7.35 12.12 12.46
C PRO A 94 -7.84 11.05 13.47
N PRO A 95 -7.01 10.66 14.45
CA PRO A 95 -7.46 9.87 15.59
C PRO A 95 -8.66 10.51 16.30
N GLY A 96 -9.52 9.70 16.90
CA GLY A 96 -10.73 10.18 17.60
C GLY A 96 -11.87 10.64 16.70
N THR A 97 -11.77 10.47 15.37
CA THR A 97 -12.88 10.74 14.45
C THR A 97 -13.56 9.46 14.01
N ASP A 98 -14.88 9.52 13.92
CA ASP A 98 -15.66 8.40 13.38
C ASP A 98 -15.51 8.35 11.87
N LYS A 99 -14.65 7.42 11.41
CA LYS A 99 -14.37 7.17 9.99
C LYS A 99 -15.30 6.11 9.39
N THR A 100 -16.11 5.46 10.23
CA THR A 100 -16.90 4.28 9.86
C THR A 100 -18.41 4.54 9.77
N SER A 101 -18.94 5.55 10.44
CA SER A 101 -20.39 5.83 10.48
C SER A 101 -21.05 5.98 9.11
N ASP A 102 -20.33 6.61 8.18
CA ASP A 102 -20.85 6.92 6.85
C ASP A 102 -20.42 5.93 5.76
N LEU A 103 -19.95 4.74 6.13
CA LEU A 103 -19.45 3.77 5.13
C LEU A 103 -20.53 3.26 4.19
N ASN A 104 -21.79 3.26 4.60
CA ASN A 104 -22.87 2.58 3.88
C ASN A 104 -22.44 1.19 3.37
N ALA A 105 -21.76 0.44 4.24
CA ALA A 105 -21.22 -0.87 3.93
C ALA A 105 -22.36 -1.87 3.77
N GLN A 106 -22.25 -2.74 2.78
CA GLN A 106 -23.22 -3.79 2.48
C GLN A 106 -22.62 -5.16 2.78
N PRO A 107 -23.47 -6.19 3.01
CA PRO A 107 -22.97 -7.55 3.13
C PRO A 107 -22.10 -7.94 1.93
N GLY A 108 -20.91 -8.46 2.20
CA GLY A 108 -19.91 -8.82 1.19
C GLY A 108 -18.89 -7.73 0.84
N ASP A 109 -18.99 -6.53 1.42
CA ASP A 109 -17.94 -5.53 1.34
C ASP A 109 -16.76 -5.90 2.24
N LEU A 110 -15.56 -5.60 1.80
CA LEU A 110 -14.35 -5.78 2.61
C LEU A 110 -14.03 -4.49 3.36
N ILE A 111 -13.99 -4.55 4.68
CA ILE A 111 -13.58 -3.42 5.54
C ILE A 111 -12.22 -3.75 6.14
N ILE A 112 -11.21 -2.93 5.85
CA ILE A 112 -9.84 -3.09 6.35
C ILE A 112 -9.58 -1.95 7.34
N ASP A 113 -10.03 -2.17 8.55
CA ASP A 113 -9.85 -1.27 9.69
C ASP A 113 -8.97 -1.94 10.72
N TYR A 114 -7.90 -1.24 11.15
CA TYR A 114 -6.95 -1.78 12.13
C TYR A 114 -7.60 -2.00 13.49
N ASP A 115 -8.50 -1.12 13.86
CA ASP A 115 -9.16 -1.13 15.15
C ASP A 115 -10.13 -2.31 15.25
N THR A 116 -10.86 -2.59 14.19
CA THR A 116 -11.72 -3.78 14.10
C THR A 116 -10.90 -5.07 14.19
N ILE A 117 -9.73 -5.11 13.54
CA ILE A 117 -8.82 -6.27 13.61
C ILE A 117 -8.29 -6.45 15.05
N ASN A 118 -7.88 -5.36 15.71
CA ASN A 118 -7.42 -5.38 17.08
C ASN A 118 -8.51 -5.90 18.03
N ALA A 119 -9.73 -5.40 17.89
CA ALA A 119 -10.87 -5.84 18.70
C ALA A 119 -11.16 -7.32 18.49
N ALA A 120 -11.17 -7.80 17.24
CA ALA A 120 -11.42 -9.20 16.92
C ALA A 120 -10.35 -10.15 17.48
N LEU A 121 -9.10 -9.67 17.61
CA LEU A 121 -7.99 -10.44 18.20
C LEU A 121 -7.87 -10.25 19.74
N GLY A 122 -8.67 -9.39 20.35
CA GLY A 122 -8.57 -9.10 21.77
C GLY A 122 -7.27 -8.39 22.17
N VAL A 123 -6.69 -7.55 21.30
CA VAL A 123 -5.40 -6.89 21.52
C VAL A 123 -5.40 -6.02 22.78
N GLU A 124 -6.53 -5.48 23.18
CA GLU A 124 -6.66 -4.69 24.42
C GLU A 124 -6.28 -5.52 25.66
N ALA A 125 -6.73 -6.78 25.72
CA ALA A 125 -6.38 -7.71 26.79
C ALA A 125 -4.98 -8.37 26.59
N HIS A 126 -4.50 -8.39 25.35
CA HIS A 126 -3.27 -9.06 24.95
C HIS A 126 -2.40 -8.14 24.05
N PRO A 127 -1.69 -7.15 24.64
CA PRO A 127 -0.91 -6.18 23.88
C PRO A 127 0.20 -6.77 22.99
N ASP A 128 0.67 -7.98 23.30
CA ASP A 128 1.61 -8.76 22.48
C ASP A 128 1.05 -9.12 21.09
N LEU A 129 -0.29 -9.08 20.92
CA LEU A 129 -0.96 -9.31 19.64
C LEU A 129 -0.97 -8.12 18.69
N HIS A 130 -0.45 -6.94 19.07
CA HIS A 130 -0.29 -5.81 18.14
C HIS A 130 0.51 -6.17 16.89
N GLY A 131 1.63 -6.87 17.05
CA GLY A 131 2.44 -7.32 15.93
C GLY A 131 1.69 -8.28 14.99
N PRO A 132 1.07 -9.35 15.51
CA PRO A 132 0.17 -10.21 14.76
C PRO A 132 -0.96 -9.48 14.04
N ALA A 133 -1.63 -8.52 14.68
CA ALA A 133 -2.71 -7.73 14.09
C ALA A 133 -2.23 -6.89 12.89
N LEU A 134 -1.06 -6.25 13.00
CA LEU A 134 -0.43 -5.55 11.89
C LEU A 134 -0.09 -6.49 10.72
N LYS A 135 0.41 -7.69 11.00
CA LYS A 135 0.69 -8.71 9.97
C LYS A 135 -0.58 -9.18 9.29
N ALA A 136 -1.66 -9.42 10.04
CA ALA A 136 -2.96 -9.80 9.48
C ALA A 136 -3.50 -8.71 8.54
N ARG A 137 -3.49 -7.45 8.96
CA ARG A 137 -3.84 -6.31 8.11
C ARG A 137 -2.97 -6.24 6.86
N GLY A 138 -1.66 -6.41 7.03
CA GLY A 138 -0.69 -6.41 5.92
C GLY A 138 -0.95 -7.52 4.91
N ALA A 139 -1.32 -8.72 5.36
CA ALA A 139 -1.68 -9.84 4.50
C ALA A 139 -2.94 -9.52 3.66
N ILE A 140 -4.00 -9.00 4.29
CA ILE A 140 -5.24 -8.61 3.60
C ILE A 140 -4.96 -7.53 2.55
N LEU A 141 -4.19 -6.51 2.91
CA LEU A 141 -3.76 -5.46 1.98
C LEU A 141 -2.91 -6.00 0.82
N GLY A 142 -2.08 -7.03 1.07
CA GLY A 142 -1.32 -7.73 0.06
C GLY A 142 -2.20 -8.42 -0.98
N GLU A 143 -3.25 -9.12 -0.53
CA GLU A 143 -4.24 -9.76 -1.41
C GLU A 143 -5.02 -8.72 -2.23
N LEU A 144 -5.41 -7.61 -1.60
CA LEU A 144 -6.10 -6.52 -2.26
C LEU A 144 -5.21 -5.86 -3.33
N LYS A 145 -3.95 -5.54 -3.01
CA LYS A 145 -2.98 -4.97 -3.96
C LYS A 145 -2.72 -5.90 -5.14
N ALA A 146 -2.72 -7.19 -4.90
CA ALA A 146 -2.55 -8.21 -5.93
C ALA A 146 -3.80 -8.47 -6.78
N GLY A 147 -4.92 -7.77 -6.50
CA GLY A 147 -6.17 -7.93 -7.24
C GLY A 147 -6.85 -9.30 -7.05
N ARG A 148 -6.51 -10.02 -5.96
CA ARG A 148 -7.05 -11.36 -5.70
C ARG A 148 -8.34 -11.35 -4.86
N VAL A 149 -8.70 -10.20 -4.30
CA VAL A 149 -9.96 -10.04 -3.56
C VAL A 149 -11.14 -10.03 -4.52
N LYS A 150 -12.17 -10.81 -4.19
CA LYS A 150 -13.37 -10.96 -5.02
C LYS A 150 -14.54 -10.05 -4.59
N SER A 151 -14.40 -9.30 -3.49
CA SER A 151 -15.39 -8.32 -3.06
C SER A 151 -15.58 -7.23 -4.13
N ARG A 152 -16.81 -6.75 -4.32
CA ARG A 152 -17.08 -5.63 -5.26
C ARG A 152 -16.55 -4.31 -4.73
N ARG A 153 -16.60 -4.10 -3.40
CA ARG A 153 -16.10 -2.88 -2.73
C ARG A 153 -15.16 -3.25 -1.60
N ALA A 154 -14.15 -2.43 -1.41
CA ALA A 154 -13.27 -2.51 -0.26
C ALA A 154 -13.08 -1.11 0.33
N PHE A 155 -13.08 -1.03 1.64
CA PHE A 155 -12.84 0.20 2.39
C PHE A 155 -11.56 0.03 3.22
N ILE A 156 -10.61 0.93 3.04
CA ILE A 156 -9.39 0.97 3.84
C ILE A 156 -9.49 2.18 4.76
N ILE A 157 -9.46 1.96 6.06
CA ILE A 157 -9.57 3.00 7.07
C ILE A 157 -8.18 3.28 7.65
N SER A 158 -7.83 4.56 7.73
CA SER A 158 -6.50 4.97 8.19
C SER A 158 -6.52 6.31 8.92
N SER A 159 -5.80 6.36 10.02
CA SER A 159 -5.47 7.62 10.71
C SER A 159 -4.10 8.17 10.30
N ASN A 160 -3.46 7.58 9.26
CA ASN A 160 -2.19 8.10 8.75
C ASN A 160 -2.44 9.26 7.77
N PRO A 161 -1.91 10.47 8.00
CA PRO A 161 -2.11 11.62 7.13
C PRO A 161 -1.51 11.43 5.72
N GLN A 162 -0.59 10.48 5.55
CA GLN A 162 0.06 10.15 4.27
C GLN A 162 -0.46 8.84 3.65
N ALA A 163 -1.64 8.37 4.07
CA ALA A 163 -2.19 7.06 3.67
C ALA A 163 -2.33 6.90 2.15
N GLU A 164 -2.56 7.97 1.41
CA GLU A 164 -2.66 7.96 -0.05
C GLU A 164 -1.39 7.44 -0.74
N SER A 165 -0.22 7.68 -0.14
CA SER A 165 1.05 7.17 -0.68
C SER A 165 1.32 5.69 -0.32
N MET A 166 0.56 5.12 0.63
CA MET A 166 0.81 3.80 1.21
C MET A 166 -0.17 2.74 0.73
N PHE A 167 -1.42 3.12 0.48
CA PHE A 167 -2.50 2.19 0.21
C PHE A 167 -3.02 2.29 -1.22
N PRO A 168 -3.57 1.19 -1.78
CA PRO A 168 -4.28 1.24 -3.04
C PRO A 168 -5.64 1.93 -2.86
N TYR A 169 -6.06 2.76 -3.80
CA TYR A 169 -7.41 3.33 -3.80
C TYR A 169 -7.84 3.79 -5.20
N HIS A 170 -9.15 3.75 -5.44
CA HIS A 170 -9.79 4.38 -6.59
C HIS A 170 -10.42 5.71 -6.19
N THR A 171 -10.89 5.79 -4.94
CA THR A 171 -11.51 6.99 -4.36
C THR A 171 -10.93 7.23 -2.98
N VAL A 172 -10.70 8.48 -2.62
CA VAL A 172 -10.34 8.88 -1.26
C VAL A 172 -11.44 9.73 -0.64
N LYS A 173 -11.78 9.43 0.62
CA LYS A 173 -12.66 10.24 1.48
C LYS A 173 -11.85 10.73 2.65
N VAL A 174 -11.81 12.02 2.87
CA VAL A 174 -11.16 12.61 4.04
C VAL A 174 -12.24 13.04 5.03
N VAL A 175 -12.16 12.50 6.25
CA VAL A 175 -13.01 12.89 7.38
C VAL A 175 -12.22 13.88 8.21
N ASP A 176 -12.54 15.14 8.04
CA ASP A 176 -11.85 16.26 8.68
C ASP A 176 -12.82 17.14 9.46
N PRO A 177 -13.01 16.90 10.76
CA PRO A 177 -13.90 17.72 11.61
C PRO A 177 -13.25 19.04 12.06
N GLY A 178 -12.00 19.28 11.72
CA GLY A 178 -11.17 20.35 12.27
C GLY A 178 -10.47 19.92 13.57
N VAL A 179 -9.30 20.54 13.84
CA VAL A 179 -8.42 20.15 14.95
C VAL A 179 -9.11 20.24 16.32
N ASP A 180 -9.89 21.30 16.55
CA ASP A 180 -10.56 21.52 17.83
C ASP A 180 -11.65 20.47 18.10
N GLN A 181 -12.42 20.11 17.06
CA GLN A 181 -13.44 19.07 17.20
C GLN A 181 -12.81 17.70 17.40
N ALA A 182 -11.74 17.37 16.66
CA ALA A 182 -11.00 16.15 16.84
C ALA A 182 -10.43 16.01 18.27
N LEU A 183 -9.93 17.10 18.85
CA LEU A 183 -9.45 17.14 20.24
C LEU A 183 -10.60 16.95 21.23
N ARG A 184 -11.75 17.62 21.04
CA ARG A 184 -12.94 17.42 21.91
C ARG A 184 -13.44 15.98 21.87
N ASN A 185 -13.42 15.36 20.69
CA ASN A 185 -13.87 13.95 20.55
C ASN A 185 -13.01 13.00 21.39
N ILE A 186 -11.72 13.26 21.52
CA ILE A 186 -10.82 12.46 22.36
C ILE A 186 -11.18 12.63 23.84
N GLN A 187 -11.41 13.87 24.30
CA GLN A 187 -11.78 14.18 25.69
C GLN A 187 -13.13 13.59 26.11
N GLY A 188 -14.05 13.44 25.15
CA GLY A 188 -15.37 12.84 25.36
C GLY A 188 -15.39 11.31 25.38
N GLY A 189 -14.24 10.63 25.42
CA GLY A 189 -14.17 9.17 25.38
C GLY A 189 -14.46 8.59 24.00
N GLY A 190 -14.24 9.37 22.95
CA GLY A 190 -14.51 9.00 21.56
C GLY A 190 -13.68 7.80 21.10
N ASN A 191 -14.33 6.93 20.41
CA ASN A 191 -13.97 5.67 19.77
C ASN A 191 -12.89 4.82 20.47
N SER A 192 -13.31 3.70 20.99
CA SER A 192 -12.58 2.71 21.78
C SER A 192 -11.30 2.12 21.15
N ALA A 193 -10.98 2.45 19.91
CA ALA A 193 -9.82 1.96 19.21
C ALA A 193 -8.48 2.45 19.78
N ASP A 194 -8.50 3.60 20.41
CA ASP A 194 -7.35 4.20 21.10
C ASP A 194 -7.43 4.03 22.63
N ALA A 195 -8.28 3.15 23.13
CA ALA A 195 -8.56 2.97 24.56
C ALA A 195 -7.33 2.64 25.42
N GLY A 196 -6.26 2.12 24.81
CA GLY A 196 -4.99 1.87 25.50
C GLY A 196 -4.01 3.06 25.51
N MET A 197 -4.34 4.17 24.84
CA MET A 197 -3.46 5.35 24.78
C MET A 197 -3.93 6.44 25.73
N SER A 198 -2.99 7.10 26.43
CA SER A 198 -3.30 8.27 27.23
C SER A 198 -3.86 9.41 26.35
N GLU A 199 -4.80 10.17 26.88
CA GLU A 199 -5.41 11.31 26.21
C GLU A 199 -4.36 12.29 25.65
N GLY A 200 -3.30 12.57 26.41
CA GLY A 200 -2.19 13.42 25.96
C GLY A 200 -1.45 12.88 24.74
N ARG A 201 -1.31 11.54 24.61
CA ARG A 201 -0.71 10.92 23.43
C ARG A 201 -1.65 11.02 22.23
N GLN A 202 -2.92 10.78 22.41
CA GLN A 202 -3.93 10.90 21.35
C GLN A 202 -4.00 12.35 20.84
N ALA A 203 -4.03 13.35 21.73
CA ALA A 203 -4.02 14.76 21.37
C ALA A 203 -2.77 15.18 20.59
N ARG A 204 -1.60 14.59 20.93
CA ARG A 204 -0.38 14.80 20.14
C ARG A 204 -0.52 14.25 18.71
N LEU A 205 -1.07 13.05 18.55
CA LEU A 205 -1.28 12.42 17.24
C LEU A 205 -2.26 13.23 16.38
N VAL A 206 -3.31 13.81 16.97
CA VAL A 206 -4.23 14.71 16.26
C VAL A 206 -3.50 15.94 15.75
N ARG A 207 -2.75 16.67 16.61
CA ARG A 207 -2.01 17.86 16.19
C ARG A 207 -0.97 17.54 15.11
N GLU A 208 -0.28 16.40 15.25
CA GLU A 208 0.68 15.93 14.25
C GLU A 208 -0.01 15.60 12.92
N TRP A 209 -1.19 14.98 12.95
CA TRP A 209 -1.97 14.69 11.76
C TRP A 209 -2.29 15.97 10.97
N TYR A 210 -2.76 17.01 11.66
CA TYR A 210 -3.06 18.30 11.04
C TYR A 210 -1.80 19.00 10.53
N ARG A 211 -0.71 18.96 11.30
CA ARG A 211 0.57 19.52 10.89
C ARG A 211 1.08 18.89 9.59
N VAL A 212 1.01 17.56 9.47
CA VAL A 212 1.47 16.84 8.28
C VAL A 212 0.54 17.07 7.10
N ARG A 213 -0.77 17.06 7.33
CA ARG A 213 -1.78 17.16 6.25
C ARG A 213 -1.88 18.56 5.67
N HIS A 214 -1.72 19.58 6.47
CA HIS A 214 -1.89 21.00 6.07
C HIS A 214 -0.58 21.79 5.99
N GLY A 215 0.57 21.15 6.05
CA GLY A 215 1.86 21.79 5.78
C GLY A 215 2.34 22.78 6.85
N GLY A 216 2.09 22.53 8.13
CA GLY A 216 2.77 23.21 9.25
C GLY A 216 2.32 24.64 9.58
N THR A 217 1.25 25.19 8.97
CA THR A 217 0.64 26.45 9.37
C THR A 217 -0.67 26.17 10.12
N GLY A 218 -0.60 26.17 11.45
CA GLY A 218 -1.77 26.03 12.32
C GLY A 218 -2.65 27.30 12.31
N THR A 219 -3.48 27.44 11.31
CA THR A 219 -4.68 28.28 11.36
C THR A 219 -5.79 27.55 10.64
N ALA A 220 -6.84 27.25 11.39
CA ALA A 220 -8.05 26.60 10.90
C ALA A 220 -8.67 27.46 9.79
N GLN A 221 -8.52 27.03 8.53
CA GLN A 221 -9.40 27.49 7.47
C GLN A 221 -10.50 26.44 7.29
N THR A 222 -11.69 26.82 7.77
CA THR A 222 -12.96 26.17 7.44
C THR A 222 -13.21 26.33 5.94
N ASN A 223 -12.80 25.36 5.14
CA ASN A 223 -13.23 25.26 3.75
C ASN A 223 -14.24 24.11 3.62
N SER A 224 -15.50 24.46 3.83
CA SER A 224 -16.63 23.70 3.28
C SER A 224 -16.58 23.82 1.75
N ARG A 225 -16.07 22.81 1.07
CA ARG A 225 -16.33 22.58 -0.35
C ARG A 225 -17.13 21.29 -0.48
N SER A 226 -18.42 21.51 -0.61
CA SER A 226 -19.35 20.54 -1.19
C SER A 226 -18.96 20.26 -2.66
N TRP A 227 -18.75 19.00 -2.97
CA TRP A 227 -18.84 18.45 -4.32
C TRP A 227 -19.70 17.20 -4.29
#